data_e3e52d8c0623ab5995eb94a9e3d1161e
#
_entry.id   e3e52d8c0623ab5995eb94a9e3d1161e
#
_cell.length_a   1.000
_cell.length_b   1.000
_cell.length_c   1.000
_cell.angle_alpha   90.00
_cell.angle_beta   90.00
_cell.angle_gamma   90.00
#
_symmetry.space_group_name_H-M   'P 1'
#
loop_
_entity.id
_entity.type
_entity.pdbx_description
1 polymer ?
#
loop_
_entity_poly.entity_id
_entity_poly.type
_entity_poly.pdbx_seq_one_letter_code
_entity_poly.pdbx_strand_id
1 'polypeptide(L)'
;MKQKLPKLILTDIDGVWTDGGMYYDGTNLELKKFHTYDSAGVLFAHHMGIPVGILTGENTEIVRRRAEKLKVDYLYLGVKNKLAIAQELCKELQIELRDVAYIGDDLNDMALLKQVGWAGVPISAPEYVRSLASVQLEKSGGDGVFREFVETIFGKDIILSIVNKVVLDRQ
;
A
#
# COMPACT_ATOMS: atom_id res chain seq x y z
N MET A 1 25.49 -8.12 3.47
CA MET A 1 24.72 -7.17 4.35
C MET A 1 23.26 -7.62 4.36
N LYS A 2 22.61 -7.69 5.52
CA LYS A 2 21.16 -7.96 5.57
C LYS A 2 20.41 -6.81 4.86
N GLN A 3 19.49 -7.15 3.96
CA GLN A 3 18.65 -6.18 3.30
C GLN A 3 17.87 -5.39 4.36
N LYS A 4 17.94 -4.06 4.30
CA LYS A 4 17.14 -3.21 5.19
C LYS A 4 15.68 -3.29 4.74
N LEU A 5 14.76 -3.65 5.64
CA LEU A 5 13.32 -3.68 5.39
C LEU A 5 12.64 -2.46 6.03
N PRO A 6 11.48 -2.04 5.52
CA PRO A 6 10.69 -1.01 6.18
C PRO A 6 10.16 -1.50 7.53
N LYS A 7 9.85 -0.57 8.41
CA LYS A 7 9.20 -0.84 9.69
C LYS A 7 7.67 -0.62 9.64
N LEU A 8 7.19 0.01 8.57
CA LEU A 8 5.79 0.30 8.30
C LEU A 8 5.59 0.36 6.79
N ILE A 9 4.49 -0.20 6.29
CA ILE A 9 4.06 -0.07 4.90
C ILE A 9 2.76 0.71 4.87
N LEU A 10 2.73 1.83 4.15
CA LEU A 10 1.55 2.64 3.92
C LEU A 10 1.13 2.59 2.45
N THR A 11 -0.15 2.70 2.18
CA THR A 11 -0.70 2.63 0.83
C THR A 11 -1.88 3.58 0.64
N ASP A 12 -2.00 4.16 -0.56
CA ASP A 12 -3.25 4.69 -1.05
C ASP A 12 -4.17 3.55 -1.52
N ILE A 13 -5.40 3.88 -1.91
CA ILE A 13 -6.41 2.95 -2.43
C ILE A 13 -6.71 3.22 -3.90
N ASP A 14 -7.24 4.40 -4.22
CA ASP A 14 -7.71 4.70 -5.57
C ASP A 14 -6.52 4.95 -6.50
N GLY A 15 -6.46 4.21 -7.61
CA GLY A 15 -5.28 4.18 -8.49
C GLY A 15 -4.14 3.25 -8.04
N VAL A 16 -4.23 2.63 -6.85
CA VAL A 16 -3.28 1.62 -6.34
C VAL A 16 -3.95 0.26 -6.19
N TRP A 17 -4.85 0.09 -5.20
CA TRP A 17 -5.61 -1.16 -5.00
C TRP A 17 -6.76 -1.28 -5.98
N THR A 18 -7.22 -0.16 -6.52
CA THR A 18 -8.19 -0.07 -7.61
C THR A 18 -7.52 0.50 -8.86
N ASP A 19 -8.20 0.42 -9.98
CA ASP A 19 -7.79 1.05 -11.24
C ASP A 19 -8.11 2.56 -11.30
N GLY A 20 -8.58 3.15 -10.18
CA GLY A 20 -9.02 4.54 -10.09
C GLY A 20 -10.40 4.78 -10.72
N GLY A 21 -11.02 3.76 -11.31
CA GLY A 21 -12.38 3.85 -11.86
C GLY A 21 -13.42 3.96 -10.76
N MET A 22 -14.34 4.90 -10.92
CA MET A 22 -15.44 5.14 -9.99
C MET A 22 -16.76 4.80 -10.67
N TYR A 23 -17.53 3.89 -10.05
CA TYR A 23 -18.82 3.44 -10.56
C TYR A 23 -19.94 3.97 -9.68
N TYR A 24 -20.77 4.83 -10.24
CA TYR A 24 -21.93 5.42 -9.56
C TYR A 24 -23.22 5.04 -10.27
N ASP A 25 -24.27 4.88 -9.49
CA ASP A 25 -25.63 4.84 -10.00
C ASP A 25 -26.45 6.06 -9.53
N GLY A 26 -27.72 6.12 -9.92
CA GLY A 26 -28.65 7.18 -9.49
C GLY A 26 -29.18 7.04 -8.06
N THR A 27 -28.75 6.03 -7.29
CA THR A 27 -29.31 5.66 -5.97
C THR A 27 -28.31 5.71 -4.82
N ASN A 28 -27.18 6.39 -4.98
CA ASN A 28 -26.05 6.41 -4.05
C ASN A 28 -25.28 5.08 -3.95
N LEU A 29 -25.44 4.16 -4.89
CA LEU A 29 -24.57 2.99 -4.98
C LEU A 29 -23.22 3.41 -5.55
N GLU A 30 -22.16 3.09 -4.82
CA GLU A 30 -20.79 3.23 -5.26
C GLU A 30 -20.13 1.85 -5.29
N LEU A 31 -19.39 1.54 -6.34
CA LEU A 31 -18.63 0.29 -6.47
C LEU A 31 -17.15 0.59 -6.75
N LYS A 32 -16.28 -0.21 -6.15
CA LYS A 32 -14.83 -0.22 -6.43
C LYS A 32 -14.39 -1.63 -6.76
N LYS A 33 -13.54 -1.76 -7.80
CA LYS A 33 -12.93 -3.03 -8.19
C LYS A 33 -11.58 -3.19 -7.52
N PHE A 34 -11.48 -4.09 -6.54
CA PHE A 34 -10.22 -4.50 -5.93
C PHE A 34 -9.65 -5.75 -6.60
N HIS A 35 -8.33 -5.86 -6.62
CA HIS A 35 -7.67 -7.08 -7.05
C HIS A 35 -7.40 -8.02 -5.88
N THR A 36 -7.65 -9.33 -6.07
CA THR A 36 -7.45 -10.32 -4.99
C THR A 36 -5.99 -10.50 -4.60
N TYR A 37 -5.06 -10.28 -5.52
CA TYR A 37 -3.62 -10.47 -5.29
C TYR A 37 -3.05 -9.55 -4.22
N ASP A 38 -3.59 -8.34 -4.04
CA ASP A 38 -3.11 -7.38 -3.04
C ASP A 38 -3.25 -7.90 -1.60
N SER A 39 -4.16 -8.84 -1.36
CA SER A 39 -4.27 -9.51 -0.06
C SER A 39 -3.00 -10.25 0.35
N ALA A 40 -2.24 -10.77 -0.61
CA ALA A 40 -0.97 -11.43 -0.34
C ALA A 40 0.11 -10.43 0.10
N GLY A 41 0.07 -9.18 -0.38
CA GLY A 41 0.97 -8.11 0.09
C GLY A 41 0.81 -7.86 1.58
N VAL A 42 -0.43 -7.76 2.08
CA VAL A 42 -0.72 -7.63 3.52
C VAL A 42 -0.24 -8.87 4.29
N LEU A 43 -0.55 -10.07 3.77
CA LEU A 43 -0.10 -11.34 4.36
C LEU A 43 1.42 -11.41 4.51
N PHE A 44 2.17 -11.02 3.48
CA PHE A 44 3.63 -11.04 3.51
C PHE A 44 4.20 -10.03 4.51
N ALA A 45 3.63 -8.81 4.57
CA ALA A 45 4.03 -7.81 5.54
C ALA A 45 3.83 -8.32 6.98
N HIS A 46 2.67 -8.88 7.28
CA HIS A 46 2.36 -9.44 8.60
C HIS A 46 3.26 -10.62 8.98
N HIS A 47 3.63 -11.50 8.03
CA HIS A 47 4.61 -12.57 8.29
C HIS A 47 5.99 -12.04 8.69
N MET A 48 6.34 -10.84 8.26
CA MET A 48 7.58 -10.16 8.64
C MET A 48 7.43 -9.29 9.90
N GLY A 49 6.24 -9.27 10.51
CA GLY A 49 5.94 -8.41 11.65
C GLY A 49 5.90 -6.91 11.29
N ILE A 50 5.64 -6.58 10.01
CA ILE A 50 5.59 -5.20 9.52
C ILE A 50 4.11 -4.80 9.39
N PRO A 51 3.65 -3.78 10.13
CA PRO A 51 2.29 -3.30 10.03
C PRO A 51 2.01 -2.63 8.69
N VAL A 52 0.73 -2.70 8.28
CA VAL A 52 0.22 -2.09 7.05
C VAL A 52 -0.83 -1.04 7.39
N GLY A 53 -0.75 0.14 6.75
CA GLY A 53 -1.72 1.21 6.92
C GLY A 53 -2.26 1.71 5.58
N ILE A 54 -3.53 2.09 5.58
CA ILE A 54 -4.22 2.72 4.44
C ILE A 54 -4.39 4.22 4.73
N LEU A 55 -3.96 5.06 3.80
CA LEU A 55 -4.17 6.51 3.79
C LEU A 55 -4.92 6.89 2.50
N THR A 56 -6.24 7.09 2.57
CA THR A 56 -7.03 7.45 1.38
C THR A 56 -7.79 8.75 1.55
N GLY A 57 -7.92 9.52 0.46
CA GLY A 57 -8.72 10.74 0.41
C GLY A 57 -10.23 10.49 0.51
N GLU A 58 -10.67 9.31 0.11
CA GLU A 58 -12.07 8.91 0.16
C GLU A 58 -12.48 8.36 1.53
N ASN A 59 -13.71 8.67 1.96
CA ASN A 59 -14.29 8.12 3.19
C ASN A 59 -15.47 7.21 2.83
N THR A 60 -15.16 5.99 2.42
CA THR A 60 -16.17 5.04 1.93
C THR A 60 -16.20 3.77 2.76
N GLU A 61 -17.41 3.21 2.94
CA GLU A 61 -17.62 1.95 3.64
C GLU A 61 -16.98 0.77 2.89
N ILE A 62 -16.85 0.86 1.56
CA ILE A 62 -16.22 -0.17 0.72
C ILE A 62 -14.75 -0.37 1.13
N VAL A 63 -14.02 0.72 1.33
CA VAL A 63 -12.62 0.67 1.77
C VAL A 63 -12.50 0.13 3.20
N ARG A 64 -13.38 0.59 4.11
CA ARG A 64 -13.43 0.08 5.49
C ARG A 64 -13.59 -1.43 5.54
N ARG A 65 -14.58 -1.97 4.83
CA ARG A 65 -14.84 -3.42 4.75
C ARG A 65 -13.65 -4.19 4.16
N ARG A 66 -12.97 -3.62 3.17
CA ARG A 66 -11.76 -4.23 2.59
C ARG A 66 -10.62 -4.28 3.59
N ALA A 67 -10.36 -3.18 4.30
CA ALA A 67 -9.34 -3.08 5.34
C ALA A 67 -9.59 -4.08 6.48
N GLU A 68 -10.82 -4.16 6.98
CA GLU A 68 -11.22 -5.10 8.03
C GLU A 68 -11.02 -6.56 7.59
N LYS A 69 -11.47 -6.93 6.38
CA LYS A 69 -11.30 -8.27 5.82
C LYS A 69 -9.84 -8.70 5.77
N LEU A 70 -8.92 -7.77 5.49
CA LEU A 70 -7.49 -8.05 5.39
C LEU A 70 -6.74 -7.79 6.70
N LYS A 71 -7.42 -7.32 7.73
CA LYS A 71 -6.86 -6.98 9.04
C LYS A 71 -5.72 -5.96 8.92
N VAL A 72 -5.95 -4.92 8.11
CA VAL A 72 -5.02 -3.79 8.00
C VAL A 72 -4.89 -3.11 9.35
N ASP A 73 -3.66 -2.80 9.78
CA ASP A 73 -3.37 -2.32 11.15
C ASP A 73 -3.81 -0.88 11.38
N TYR A 74 -3.69 -0.03 10.36
CA TYR A 74 -4.03 1.39 10.42
C TYR A 74 -4.93 1.78 9.25
N LEU A 75 -6.03 2.46 9.53
CA LEU A 75 -6.98 2.91 8.52
C LEU A 75 -7.34 4.38 8.72
N TYR A 76 -6.93 5.22 7.78
CA TYR A 76 -7.23 6.65 7.74
C TYR A 76 -8.01 6.97 6.47
N LEU A 77 -9.28 7.33 6.64
CA LEU A 77 -10.20 7.70 5.56
C LEU A 77 -10.40 9.21 5.53
N GLY A 78 -10.70 9.79 4.36
CA GLY A 78 -10.93 11.22 4.21
C GLY A 78 -9.68 12.08 4.44
N VAL A 79 -8.49 11.52 4.19
CA VAL A 79 -7.21 12.16 4.49
C VAL A 79 -6.89 13.24 3.46
N LYS A 80 -6.78 14.49 3.92
CA LYS A 80 -6.37 15.62 3.07
C LYS A 80 -4.85 15.82 3.03
N ASN A 81 -4.15 15.50 4.12
CA ASN A 81 -2.70 15.64 4.23
C ASN A 81 -2.08 14.31 4.69
N LYS A 82 -1.75 13.46 3.72
CA LYS A 82 -1.19 12.13 3.98
C LYS A 82 0.18 12.18 4.66
N LEU A 83 0.99 13.20 4.34
CA LEU A 83 2.29 13.39 4.98
C LEU A 83 2.15 13.65 6.49
N ALA A 84 1.22 14.52 6.89
CA ALA A 84 0.99 14.81 8.31
C ALA A 84 0.57 13.56 9.10
N ILE A 85 -0.36 12.77 8.56
CA ILE A 85 -0.79 11.50 9.18
C ILE A 85 0.39 10.53 9.29
N ALA A 86 1.19 10.38 8.23
CA ALA A 86 2.37 9.51 8.26
C ALA A 86 3.40 9.97 9.31
N GLN A 87 3.60 11.29 9.48
CA GLN A 87 4.50 11.84 10.49
C GLN A 87 3.98 11.60 11.92
N GLU A 88 2.68 11.72 12.16
CA GLU A 88 2.07 11.40 13.45
C GLU A 88 2.22 9.93 13.80
N LEU A 89 1.94 9.06 12.85
CA LEU A 89 2.09 7.61 13.00
C LEU A 89 3.56 7.21 13.24
N CYS A 90 4.51 7.86 12.55
CA CYS A 90 5.93 7.65 12.79
C CYS A 90 6.35 8.03 14.22
N LYS A 91 5.80 9.11 14.78
CA LYS A 91 6.05 9.51 16.19
C LYS A 91 5.50 8.47 17.16
N GLU A 92 4.28 8.01 16.93
CA GLU A 92 3.64 6.96 17.74
C GLU A 92 4.46 5.66 17.76
N LEU A 93 4.93 5.24 16.60
CA LEU A 93 5.73 4.02 16.42
C LEU A 93 7.22 4.19 16.73
N GLN A 94 7.69 5.39 17.06
CA GLN A 94 9.09 5.71 17.29
C GLN A 94 10.02 5.33 16.13
N ILE A 95 9.56 5.61 14.89
CA ILE A 95 10.30 5.40 13.64
C ILE A 95 10.43 6.72 12.88
N GLU A 96 11.22 6.72 11.81
CA GLU A 96 11.36 7.87 10.92
C GLU A 96 10.71 7.60 9.55
N LEU A 97 10.36 8.64 8.78
CA LEU A 97 9.80 8.48 7.43
C LEU A 97 10.72 7.65 6.51
N ARG A 98 12.04 7.71 6.71
CA ARG A 98 12.98 6.84 5.99
C ARG A 98 12.87 5.34 6.31
N ASP A 99 12.14 4.97 7.36
CA ASP A 99 11.83 3.58 7.71
C ASP A 99 10.46 3.13 7.19
N VAL A 100 9.76 4.01 6.45
CA VAL A 100 8.42 3.76 5.88
C VAL A 100 8.54 3.42 4.40
N ALA A 101 7.75 2.44 3.96
CA ALA A 101 7.44 2.21 2.56
C ALA A 101 6.05 2.79 2.26
N TYR A 102 5.91 3.53 1.17
CA TYR A 102 4.65 4.11 0.75
C TYR A 102 4.43 3.91 -0.75
N ILE A 103 3.21 3.53 -1.13
CA ILE A 103 2.77 3.46 -2.52
C ILE A 103 1.56 4.37 -2.72
N GLY A 104 1.62 5.24 -3.73
CA GLY A 104 0.58 6.19 -4.12
C GLY A 104 0.71 6.54 -5.60
N ASP A 105 -0.28 7.19 -6.19
CA ASP A 105 -0.36 7.39 -7.65
C ASP A 105 -0.67 8.83 -8.10
N ASP A 106 -1.07 9.73 -7.18
CA ASP A 106 -1.56 11.04 -7.58
C ASP A 106 -0.92 12.20 -6.78
N LEU A 107 -1.38 13.41 -7.05
CA LEU A 107 -0.86 14.68 -6.50
C LEU A 107 -0.81 14.72 -4.97
N ASN A 108 -1.85 14.18 -4.31
CA ASN A 108 -1.96 14.14 -2.85
C ASN A 108 -0.95 13.20 -2.18
N ASP A 109 -0.27 12.34 -2.96
CA ASP A 109 0.76 11.40 -2.50
C ASP A 109 2.16 11.99 -2.58
N MET A 110 2.38 12.96 -3.47
CA MET A 110 3.72 13.43 -3.83
C MET A 110 4.54 13.92 -2.63
N ALA A 111 3.89 14.59 -1.67
CA ALA A 111 4.58 15.10 -0.49
C ALA A 111 5.14 13.97 0.39
N LEU A 112 4.41 12.87 0.51
CA LEU A 112 4.83 11.70 1.28
C LEU A 112 5.84 10.85 0.50
N LEU A 113 5.60 10.61 -0.80
CA LEU A 113 6.51 9.86 -1.68
C LEU A 113 7.95 10.41 -1.66
N LYS A 114 8.11 11.75 -1.58
CA LYS A 114 9.43 12.41 -1.52
C LYS A 114 10.21 12.17 -0.22
N GLN A 115 9.58 11.70 0.85
CA GLN A 115 10.17 11.64 2.18
C GLN A 115 10.33 10.24 2.74
N VAL A 116 9.66 9.25 2.15
CA VAL A 116 9.76 7.86 2.59
C VAL A 116 11.02 7.15 2.08
N GLY A 117 11.41 6.09 2.76
CA GLY A 117 12.58 5.30 2.37
C GLY A 117 12.36 4.44 1.13
N TRP A 118 11.13 3.99 0.89
CA TRP A 118 10.72 3.21 -0.28
C TRP A 118 9.46 3.83 -0.87
N ALA A 119 9.60 4.53 -1.97
CA ALA A 119 8.50 5.15 -2.70
C ALA A 119 8.10 4.26 -3.89
N GLY A 120 6.89 3.72 -3.88
CA GLY A 120 6.29 2.96 -4.97
C GLY A 120 5.26 3.79 -5.71
N VAL A 121 5.24 3.68 -7.03
CA VAL A 121 4.25 4.35 -7.88
C VAL A 121 3.84 3.39 -9.00
N PRO A 122 2.53 3.12 -9.19
CA PRO A 122 2.05 2.28 -10.28
C PRO A 122 2.43 2.83 -11.65
N ILE A 123 2.63 1.95 -12.63
CA ILE A 123 2.99 2.39 -14.00
C ILE A 123 1.88 3.21 -14.67
N SER A 124 0.63 3.08 -14.21
CA SER A 124 -0.53 3.85 -14.68
C SER A 124 -0.55 5.30 -14.20
N ALA A 125 0.23 5.64 -13.18
CA ALA A 125 0.29 7.01 -12.65
C ALA A 125 0.92 8.00 -13.65
N PRO A 126 0.61 9.30 -13.54
CA PRO A 126 1.25 10.33 -14.36
C PRO A 126 2.77 10.34 -14.20
N GLU A 127 3.49 10.71 -15.27
CA GLU A 127 4.96 10.69 -15.31
C GLU A 127 5.60 11.51 -14.18
N TYR A 128 5.03 12.66 -13.87
CA TYR A 128 5.54 13.54 -12.80
C TYR A 128 5.41 12.93 -11.40
N VAL A 129 4.47 12.00 -11.18
CA VAL A 129 4.40 11.21 -9.95
C VAL A 129 5.37 10.03 -10.02
N ARG A 130 5.41 9.32 -11.16
CA ARG A 130 6.32 8.17 -11.37
C ARG A 130 7.80 8.55 -11.20
N SER A 131 8.17 9.79 -11.53
CA SER A 131 9.53 10.29 -11.33
C SER A 131 9.97 10.32 -9.86
N LEU A 132 9.05 10.20 -8.89
CA LEU A 132 9.34 10.13 -7.46
C LEU A 132 9.60 8.71 -6.95
N ALA A 133 9.35 7.69 -7.77
CA ALA A 133 9.51 6.30 -7.37
C ALA A 133 10.99 5.94 -7.14
N SER A 134 11.27 5.34 -5.98
CA SER A 134 12.55 4.69 -5.68
C SER A 134 12.48 3.16 -5.85
N VAL A 135 11.27 2.61 -5.93
CA VAL A 135 10.99 1.20 -6.19
C VAL A 135 10.34 1.07 -7.57
N GLN A 136 10.99 0.34 -8.48
CA GLN A 136 10.48 0.12 -9.83
C GLN A 136 9.34 -0.90 -9.82
N LEU A 137 8.19 -0.52 -10.38
CA LEU A 137 6.99 -1.36 -10.50
C LEU A 137 6.56 -1.44 -11.97
N GLU A 138 6.01 -2.59 -12.36
CA GLU A 138 5.58 -2.87 -13.73
C GLU A 138 4.06 -2.94 -13.87
N LYS A 139 3.34 -3.05 -12.74
CA LYS A 139 1.89 -3.18 -12.73
C LYS A 139 1.18 -1.84 -12.64
N SER A 140 -0.01 -1.80 -13.25
CA SER A 140 -0.96 -0.69 -13.08
C SER A 140 -1.73 -0.80 -11.76
N GLY A 141 -2.30 0.31 -11.32
CA GLY A 141 -3.29 0.30 -10.24
C GLY A 141 -4.43 -0.68 -10.55
N GLY A 142 -4.90 -1.39 -9.54
CA GLY A 142 -5.96 -2.40 -9.67
C GLY A 142 -5.51 -3.75 -10.27
N ASP A 143 -4.22 -3.92 -10.56
CA ASP A 143 -3.64 -5.14 -11.14
C ASP A 143 -2.79 -5.95 -10.15
N GLY A 144 -2.95 -5.71 -8.85
CA GLY A 144 -2.15 -6.34 -7.81
C GLY A 144 -0.80 -5.66 -7.60
N VAL A 145 -0.72 -4.35 -7.86
CA VAL A 145 0.50 -3.56 -7.73
C VAL A 145 0.98 -3.40 -6.28
N PHE A 146 0.07 -3.39 -5.32
CA PHE A 146 0.46 -3.36 -3.91
C PHE A 146 1.23 -4.63 -3.52
N ARG A 147 0.78 -5.80 -4.00
CA ARG A 147 1.53 -7.04 -3.82
C ARG A 147 2.90 -6.97 -4.47
N GLU A 148 2.99 -6.51 -5.71
CA GLU A 148 4.28 -6.35 -6.41
C GLU A 148 5.23 -5.44 -5.63
N PHE A 149 4.74 -4.32 -5.09
CA PHE A 149 5.51 -3.40 -4.27
C PHE A 149 6.12 -4.09 -3.05
N VAL A 150 5.33 -4.85 -2.30
CA VAL A 150 5.80 -5.61 -1.14
C VAL A 150 6.81 -6.69 -1.54
N GLU A 151 6.52 -7.45 -2.60
CA GLU A 151 7.42 -8.49 -3.12
C GLU A 151 8.77 -7.92 -3.58
N THR A 152 8.75 -6.75 -4.25
CA THR A 152 9.96 -6.07 -4.71
C THR A 152 10.82 -5.60 -3.54
N ILE A 153 10.21 -5.01 -2.49
CA ILE A 153 10.93 -4.56 -1.30
C ILE A 153 11.54 -5.73 -0.53
N PHE A 154 10.80 -6.83 -0.37
CA PHE A 154 11.28 -7.98 0.41
C PHE A 154 12.29 -8.82 -0.35
N GLY A 155 12.19 -8.85 -1.66
CA GLY A 155 13.03 -9.67 -2.52
C GLY A 155 12.64 -11.16 -2.51
N LYS A 156 13.10 -11.84 -3.54
CA LYS A 156 12.69 -13.22 -3.88
C LYS A 156 12.91 -14.21 -2.73
N ASP A 157 14.04 -14.14 -2.04
CA ASP A 157 14.40 -15.15 -1.02
C ASP A 157 13.47 -15.08 0.20
N ILE A 158 13.16 -13.85 0.66
CA ILE A 158 12.21 -13.64 1.77
C ILE A 158 10.81 -14.11 1.36
N ILE A 159 10.35 -13.73 0.16
CA ILE A 159 9.04 -14.12 -0.33
C ILE A 159 8.91 -15.65 -0.45
N LEU A 160 9.90 -16.33 -1.02
CA LEU A 160 9.89 -17.80 -1.10
C LEU A 160 9.89 -18.46 0.27
N SER A 161 10.62 -17.91 1.25
CA SER A 161 10.59 -18.40 2.63
C SER A 161 9.19 -18.27 3.25
N ILE A 162 8.50 -17.14 3.02
CA ILE A 162 7.13 -16.95 3.53
C ILE A 162 6.16 -17.91 2.84
N VAL A 163 6.22 -18.00 1.51
CA VAL A 163 5.33 -18.87 0.72
C VAL A 163 5.45 -20.33 1.18
N ASN A 164 6.68 -20.81 1.39
CA ASN A 164 6.90 -22.18 1.89
C ASN A 164 6.24 -22.41 3.26
N LYS A 165 6.35 -21.45 4.19
CA LYS A 165 5.67 -21.54 5.50
C LYS A 165 4.15 -21.54 5.35
N VAL A 166 3.59 -20.60 4.55
CA VAL A 166 2.13 -20.50 4.33
C VAL A 166 1.55 -21.76 3.68
N VAL A 167 2.31 -22.41 2.79
CA VAL A 167 1.87 -23.67 2.14
C VAL A 167 1.93 -24.82 3.16
N LEU A 168 2.97 -24.89 3.99
CA LEU A 168 3.10 -25.94 5.01
C LEU A 168 2.04 -25.81 6.12
N ASP A 169 1.70 -24.60 6.54
CA ASP A 169 0.70 -24.35 7.58
C ASP A 169 -0.74 -24.68 7.14
N ARG A 170 -0.98 -24.91 5.85
CA ARG A 170 -2.30 -25.25 5.27
C ARG A 170 -2.47 -26.74 4.93
N GLN A 171 -1.45 -27.55 5.16
CA GLN A 171 -1.46 -29.01 5.02
C GLN A 171 -1.64 -29.71 6.36
#